data_2ad50b7c7ec3461f2016f4652b39973b
#
_entry.id   2ad50b7c7ec3461f2016f4652b39973b
#
_cell.length_a   1.000
_cell.length_b   1.000
_cell.length_c   1.000
_cell.angle_alpha   90.00
_cell.angle_beta   90.00
_cell.angle_gamma   90.00
#
_symmetry.space_group_name_H-M   'P 1'
#
loop_
_entity.id
_entity.type
_entity.pdbx_description
1 polymer ?
#
loop_
_entity_poly.entity_id
_entity_poly.type
_entity_poly.pdbx_seq_one_letter_code
_entity_poly.pdbx_strand_id
1 'polypeptide(L)'
;MAKGGFRGMPGGMNQAAMMKQAQKMQQEMLRMQEEMENKTYTAAAGGGMVTAEVNGKHQLVNLTIKEEAVDPDDVEMLQDLVIAAVNEAMRAADTDSANNMSRLTGGLNLGGLF
;
A
#
# COMPACT_ATOMS: atom_id res chain seq x y z
N MET A 1 -15.09 51.98 -1.84
CA MET A 1 -15.51 51.44 -0.97
C MET A 1 -15.49 49.99 -0.71
N ALA A 2 -16.58 49.37 -0.49
CA ALA A 2 -16.60 47.97 -0.16
C ALA A 2 -15.91 47.10 -1.19
N LYS A 3 -15.94 47.53 -2.38
CA LYS A 3 -15.32 46.75 -3.41
C LYS A 3 -13.83 46.60 -3.25
N GLY A 4 -13.17 47.63 -2.83
CA GLY A 4 -11.75 47.54 -2.67
C GLY A 4 -11.35 46.55 -1.62
N GLY A 5 -12.02 46.61 -0.50
CA GLY A 5 -11.70 45.66 0.55
C GLY A 5 -12.03 44.26 0.17
N PHE A 6 -13.10 44.12 -0.52
CA PHE A 6 -13.51 42.82 -0.95
C PHE A 6 -12.50 42.16 -1.85
N ARG A 7 -11.96 42.91 -2.75
CA ARG A 7 -10.98 42.38 -3.66
C ARG A 7 -9.67 42.07 -3.00
N GLY A 8 -9.29 42.85 -2.07
CA GLY A 8 -8.03 42.64 -1.40
C GLY A 8 -7.93 41.29 -0.75
N MET A 9 -9.01 40.85 -0.15
CA MET A 9 -9.03 39.59 0.51
C MET A 9 -8.75 38.43 -0.40
N PRO A 10 -9.58 38.21 -1.36
CA PRO A 10 -9.42 37.02 -2.20
C PRO A 10 -8.20 37.12 -3.10
N GLY A 11 -7.69 38.28 -3.29
CA GLY A 11 -6.54 38.41 -4.14
C GLY A 11 -5.36 37.64 -3.67
N GLY A 12 -5.16 37.55 -2.38
CA GLY A 12 -4.04 36.83 -1.84
C GLY A 12 -4.18 35.34 -2.01
N MET A 13 -5.40 34.90 -1.98
CA MET A 13 -5.65 33.46 -2.09
C MET A 13 -6.18 33.14 -3.46
N ASN A 14 -5.60 33.72 -4.43
CA ASN A 14 -6.12 33.56 -5.76
C ASN A 14 -6.15 32.13 -6.24
N GLN A 15 -6.79 31.94 -7.36
CA GLN A 15 -6.98 30.64 -7.93
C GLN A 15 -5.67 29.96 -8.31
N ALA A 16 -4.71 30.75 -8.73
CA ALA A 16 -3.44 30.20 -9.14
C ALA A 16 -2.74 29.50 -7.99
N ALA A 17 -2.77 30.11 -6.81
CA ALA A 17 -2.16 29.48 -5.63
C ALA A 17 -2.91 28.23 -5.22
N MET A 18 -4.23 28.28 -5.29
CA MET A 18 -5.03 27.12 -4.94
C MET A 18 -4.82 25.99 -5.92
N MET A 19 -4.70 26.30 -7.19
CA MET A 19 -4.46 25.30 -8.20
C MET A 19 -3.11 24.64 -8.02
N LYS A 20 -2.10 25.43 -7.71
CA LYS A 20 -0.77 24.91 -7.44
C LYS A 20 -0.80 23.94 -6.27
N GLN A 21 -1.49 24.32 -5.25
CA GLN A 21 -1.59 23.49 -4.05
C GLN A 21 -2.32 22.18 -4.35
N ALA A 22 -3.39 22.28 -5.12
CA ALA A 22 -4.15 21.10 -5.51
C ALA A 22 -3.31 20.15 -6.36
N GLN A 23 -2.54 20.72 -7.29
CA GLN A 23 -1.66 19.92 -8.11
C GLN A 23 -0.59 19.22 -7.28
N LYS A 24 -0.04 19.94 -6.33
CA LYS A 24 0.97 19.39 -5.46
C LYS A 24 0.42 18.22 -4.65
N MET A 25 -0.77 18.40 -4.10
CA MET A 25 -1.43 17.34 -3.35
C MET A 25 -1.69 16.13 -4.23
N GLN A 26 -2.11 16.36 -5.45
CA GLN A 26 -2.38 15.28 -6.37
C GLN A 26 -1.10 14.52 -6.70
N GLN A 27 -0.01 15.22 -6.91
CA GLN A 27 1.27 14.59 -7.17
C GLN A 27 1.74 13.77 -5.99
N GLU A 28 1.56 14.29 -4.79
CA GLU A 28 1.92 13.56 -3.59
C GLU A 28 1.09 12.29 -3.43
N MET A 29 -0.19 12.38 -3.72
CA MET A 29 -1.05 11.21 -3.64
C MET A 29 -0.62 10.15 -4.63
N LEU A 30 -0.31 10.55 -5.85
CA LEU A 30 0.15 9.61 -6.86
C LEU A 30 1.45 8.95 -6.45
N ARG A 31 2.37 9.72 -5.89
CA ARG A 31 3.64 9.19 -5.45
C ARG A 31 3.45 8.20 -4.31
N MET A 32 2.59 8.54 -3.36
CA MET A 32 2.30 7.64 -2.26
C MET A 32 1.67 6.35 -2.75
N GLN A 33 0.78 6.47 -3.71
CA GLN A 33 0.15 5.31 -4.29
C GLN A 33 1.17 4.41 -4.98
N GLU A 34 2.08 5.00 -5.74
CA GLU A 34 3.14 4.25 -6.39
C GLU A 34 4.05 3.55 -5.39
N GLU A 35 4.40 4.25 -4.33
CA GLU A 35 5.23 3.68 -3.28
C GLU A 35 4.54 2.49 -2.64
N MET A 36 3.24 2.60 -2.39
CA MET A 36 2.50 1.49 -1.81
C MET A 36 2.40 0.31 -2.77
N GLU A 37 2.21 0.59 -4.04
CA GLU A 37 2.12 -0.47 -5.04
C GLU A 37 3.44 -1.20 -5.22
N ASN A 38 4.55 -0.51 -5.04
CA ASN A 38 5.88 -1.09 -5.19
C ASN A 38 6.43 -1.68 -3.91
N LYS A 39 5.74 -1.46 -2.81
CA LYS A 39 6.16 -2.04 -1.54
C LYS A 39 6.02 -3.55 -1.60
N THR A 40 6.98 -4.26 -1.02
CA THR A 40 6.97 -5.72 -1.07
C THR A 40 6.77 -6.30 0.31
N TYR A 41 6.19 -7.49 0.32
CA TYR A 41 5.86 -8.21 1.54
C TYR A 41 6.36 -9.64 1.36
N THR A 42 7.14 -10.10 2.31
CA THR A 42 7.79 -11.39 2.23
C THR A 42 7.28 -12.28 3.36
N ALA A 43 7.01 -13.52 3.04
CA ALA A 43 6.60 -14.51 4.03
C ALA A 43 7.19 -15.86 3.66
N ALA A 44 7.38 -16.68 4.67
CA ALA A 44 7.98 -18.00 4.49
C ALA A 44 7.13 -19.06 5.15
N ALA A 45 7.28 -20.28 4.67
CA ALA A 45 6.61 -21.43 5.23
C ALA A 45 7.61 -22.57 5.38
N GLY A 46 7.29 -23.51 6.26
CA GLY A 46 8.13 -24.68 6.48
C GLY A 46 9.50 -24.34 7.04
N GLY A 47 9.56 -23.36 7.95
CA GLY A 47 10.83 -22.97 8.54
C GLY A 47 11.78 -22.31 7.53
N GLY A 48 11.23 -21.64 6.53
CA GLY A 48 12.03 -20.97 5.51
C GLY A 48 12.29 -21.81 4.28
N MET A 49 11.66 -22.95 4.16
CA MET A 49 11.82 -23.79 2.98
C MET A 49 11.28 -23.13 1.72
N VAL A 50 10.18 -22.43 1.85
CA VAL A 50 9.57 -21.69 0.74
C VAL A 50 9.35 -20.27 1.20
N THR A 51 9.79 -19.31 0.39
CA THR A 51 9.63 -17.88 0.68
C THR A 51 8.93 -17.23 -0.50
N ALA A 52 7.88 -16.48 -0.22
CA ALA A 52 7.11 -15.77 -1.24
C ALA A 52 7.22 -14.29 -1.00
N GLU A 53 7.29 -13.53 -2.09
CA GLU A 53 7.32 -12.08 -2.03
C GLU A 53 6.24 -11.53 -2.95
N VAL A 54 5.38 -10.67 -2.41
CA VAL A 54 4.31 -10.03 -3.18
C VAL A 54 4.46 -8.53 -3.10
N ASN A 55 3.87 -7.82 -4.04
CA ASN A 55 3.88 -6.36 -4.01
C ASN A 55 2.53 -5.83 -3.53
N GLY A 56 2.42 -4.50 -3.47
CA GLY A 56 1.19 -3.88 -3.01
C GLY A 56 0.01 -4.05 -3.95
N LYS A 57 0.26 -4.53 -5.16
CA LYS A 57 -0.81 -4.85 -6.10
C LYS A 57 -1.26 -6.30 -5.99
N HIS A 58 -0.80 -6.99 -4.97
CA HIS A 58 -1.13 -8.40 -4.75
C HIS A 58 -0.62 -9.29 -5.87
N GLN A 59 0.54 -8.95 -6.40
CA GLN A 59 1.20 -9.78 -7.40
C GLN A 59 2.35 -10.52 -6.74
N LEU A 60 2.47 -11.78 -7.05
CA LEU A 60 3.62 -12.56 -6.62
C LEU A 60 4.81 -12.16 -7.50
N VAL A 61 5.82 -11.55 -6.90
CA VAL A 61 6.96 -11.04 -7.67
C VAL A 61 8.19 -11.92 -7.51
N ASN A 62 8.24 -12.73 -6.48
CA ASN A 62 9.35 -13.65 -6.30
C ASN A 62 8.93 -14.85 -5.48
N LEU A 63 9.48 -16.00 -5.81
CA LEU A 63 9.22 -17.24 -5.08
C LEU A 63 10.53 -18.01 -4.99
N THR A 64 10.96 -18.30 -3.78
CA THR A 64 12.20 -19.03 -3.54
C THR A 64 11.86 -20.35 -2.89
N ILE A 65 12.36 -21.44 -3.45
CA ILE A 65 12.15 -22.78 -2.93
C ILE A 65 13.52 -23.39 -2.69
N LYS A 66 13.76 -23.84 -1.46
CA LYS A 66 15.02 -24.53 -1.17
C LYS A 66 14.97 -25.92 -1.74
N GLU A 67 16.12 -26.40 -2.18
CA GLU A 67 16.19 -27.72 -2.78
C GLU A 67 15.70 -28.80 -1.82
N GLU A 68 15.98 -28.62 -0.55
CA GLU A 68 15.56 -29.59 0.46
C GLU A 68 14.05 -29.78 0.52
N ALA A 69 13.30 -28.79 0.06
CA ALA A 69 11.85 -28.87 0.06
C ALA A 69 11.32 -29.64 -1.15
N VAL A 70 12.16 -29.91 -2.13
CA VAL A 70 11.74 -30.57 -3.36
C VAL A 70 11.95 -32.07 -3.22
N ASP A 71 10.88 -32.75 -2.87
CA ASP A 71 10.88 -34.20 -2.73
C ASP A 71 9.90 -34.75 -3.76
N PRO A 72 10.41 -35.48 -4.78
CA PRO A 72 9.53 -36.06 -5.80
C PRO A 72 8.51 -37.03 -5.25
N ASP A 73 8.78 -37.59 -4.10
CA ASP A 73 7.86 -38.53 -3.48
C ASP A 73 6.80 -37.85 -2.64
N ASP A 74 6.93 -36.53 -2.42
CA ASP A 74 5.98 -35.78 -1.61
C ASP A 74 5.74 -34.42 -2.21
N VAL A 75 5.19 -34.38 -3.41
CA VAL A 75 4.90 -33.15 -4.12
C VAL A 75 3.82 -32.36 -3.41
N GLU A 76 2.90 -33.04 -2.74
CA GLU A 76 1.82 -32.40 -2.00
C GLU A 76 2.35 -31.50 -0.91
N MET A 77 3.38 -31.93 -0.21
CA MET A 77 3.99 -31.11 0.82
C MET A 77 4.53 -29.81 0.25
N LEU A 78 5.19 -29.88 -0.91
CA LEU A 78 5.70 -28.69 -1.57
C LEU A 78 4.56 -27.76 -1.98
N GLN A 79 3.49 -28.31 -2.52
CA GLN A 79 2.33 -27.50 -2.88
C GLN A 79 1.77 -26.77 -1.68
N ASP A 80 1.64 -27.47 -0.57
CA ASP A 80 1.10 -26.86 0.65
C ASP A 80 2.01 -25.75 1.17
N LEU A 81 3.31 -25.95 1.11
CA LEU A 81 4.26 -24.92 1.54
C LEU A 81 4.18 -23.68 0.68
N VAL A 82 4.06 -23.87 -0.63
CA VAL A 82 3.93 -22.73 -1.55
C VAL A 82 2.64 -21.98 -1.27
N ILE A 83 1.54 -22.70 -1.12
CA ILE A 83 0.26 -22.06 -0.83
C ILE A 83 0.33 -21.27 0.47
N ALA A 84 0.92 -21.86 1.49
CA ALA A 84 1.02 -21.23 2.79
C ALA A 84 1.88 -19.95 2.72
N ALA A 85 3.01 -20.02 2.05
CA ALA A 85 3.90 -18.87 1.93
C ALA A 85 3.25 -17.74 1.14
N VAL A 86 2.62 -18.05 0.02
CA VAL A 86 1.98 -17.05 -0.83
C VAL A 86 0.80 -16.41 -0.09
N ASN A 87 -0.03 -17.21 0.55
CA ASN A 87 -1.18 -16.69 1.27
C ASN A 87 -0.76 -15.82 2.44
N GLU A 88 0.30 -16.18 3.12
CA GLU A 88 0.79 -15.38 4.23
C GLU A 88 1.35 -14.04 3.75
N ALA A 89 2.06 -14.04 2.63
CA ALA A 89 2.57 -12.81 2.03
C ALA A 89 1.41 -11.91 1.58
N MET A 90 0.39 -12.49 1.00
CA MET A 90 -0.81 -11.75 0.60
C MET A 90 -1.52 -11.15 1.81
N ARG A 91 -1.58 -11.91 2.89
CA ARG A 91 -2.20 -11.43 4.13
C ARG A 91 -1.42 -10.25 4.70
N ALA A 92 -0.10 -10.29 4.63
CA ALA A 92 0.73 -9.19 5.08
C ALA A 92 0.46 -7.93 4.26
N ALA A 93 0.30 -8.08 2.95
CA ALA A 93 -0.04 -6.96 2.08
C ALA A 93 -1.41 -6.40 2.43
N ASP A 94 -2.38 -7.27 2.66
CA ASP A 94 -3.73 -6.84 3.03
C ASP A 94 -3.73 -6.10 4.36
N THR A 95 -3.00 -6.61 5.33
CA THR A 95 -2.94 -6.00 6.65
C THR A 95 -2.32 -4.61 6.58
N ASP A 96 -1.25 -4.46 5.83
CA ASP A 96 -0.60 -3.16 5.68
C ASP A 96 -1.51 -2.17 4.97
N SER A 97 -2.20 -2.63 3.94
CA SER A 97 -3.15 -1.80 3.21
C SER A 97 -4.29 -1.35 4.10
N ALA A 98 -4.84 -2.26 4.90
CA ALA A 98 -5.90 -1.93 5.83
C ALA A 98 -5.43 -0.94 6.89
N ASN A 99 -4.22 -1.11 7.39
CA ASN A 99 -3.65 -0.19 8.38
C ASN A 99 -3.46 1.20 7.80
N ASN A 100 -3.02 1.29 6.56
CA ASN A 100 -2.85 2.58 5.89
C ASN A 100 -4.18 3.28 5.68
N MET A 101 -5.18 2.53 5.30
CA MET A 101 -6.54 3.07 5.16
C MET A 101 -7.07 3.57 6.48
N SER A 102 -6.84 2.80 7.52
CA SER A 102 -7.27 3.15 8.86
C SER A 102 -6.63 4.46 9.32
N ARG A 103 -5.37 4.62 9.03
CA ARG A 103 -4.64 5.84 9.38
C ARG A 103 -5.20 7.05 8.66
N LEU A 104 -5.48 6.89 7.38
CA LEU A 104 -6.06 7.96 6.59
C LEU A 104 -7.42 8.35 7.14
N THR A 105 -8.25 7.35 7.42
CA THR A 105 -9.57 7.60 7.96
C THR A 105 -9.51 8.24 9.33
N GLY A 106 -8.60 7.74 10.15
CA GLY A 106 -8.40 8.31 11.47
C GLY A 106 -7.91 9.74 11.42
N GLY A 107 -7.06 10.04 10.44
CA GLY A 107 -6.57 11.39 10.24
C GLY A 107 -7.67 12.36 9.89
N LEU A 108 -8.70 11.88 9.24
CA LEU A 108 -9.86 12.71 8.93
C LEU A 108 -10.79 12.87 10.11
N ASN A 109 -10.47 12.25 11.20
CA ASN A 109 -11.23 12.36 12.41
C ASN A 109 -12.68 11.96 12.24
N LEU A 110 -12.88 10.91 11.54
CA LEU A 110 -14.24 10.44 11.31
C LEU A 110 -14.87 9.90 12.57
N GLY A 111 -14.05 9.47 13.50
CA GLY A 111 -14.55 9.00 14.76
C GLY A 111 -15.35 10.06 15.48
N GLY A 112 -15.00 11.31 15.31
CA GLY A 112 -15.71 12.40 15.93
C GLY A 112 -17.10 12.59 15.39
N LEU A 113 -17.36 12.07 14.21
CA LEU A 113 -18.65 12.21 13.58
C LEU A 113 -19.66 11.17 14.06
N PHE A 114 -19.18 10.15 14.68
CA PHE A 114 -20.05 9.07 15.16
C PHE A 114 -20.14 9.02 16.67
#